data_73ed5dba072b1a0fb6770ca7aa1a2780
#
_entry.id   73ed5dba072b1a0fb6770ca7aa1a2780
#
_cell.length_a   1.000
_cell.length_b   1.000
_cell.length_c   1.000
_cell.angle_alpha   90.00
_cell.angle_beta   90.00
_cell.angle_gamma   90.00
#
_symmetry.space_group_name_H-M   'P 1'
#
loop_
_entity.id
_entity.type
_entity.pdbx_description
1 polymer ?
#
loop_
_entity_poly.entity_id
_entity_poly.type
_entity_poly.pdbx_seq_one_letter_code
_entity_poly.pdbx_strand_id
1 'polypeptide(L)'
;MGLQYRSKIDFGAILNSDKEGFNLGVDSSIFLREEVSRGTFAAPRIGLAGRSLSGALPSVDISAETDTSFNISVDGYPVVLVVLVPVGKTTPLLIAAHLEVQINTALIAAGFDCRVWAVWNVLTTKYEIYSQSTGLTSSVVITDALLLNIADVLKLGTTNGGTQFLGVNDQDFLLYTTGGAKFEQPIETSPHRTERFHSGFIKKKTMSDFDLTTMINMAGFAGDSLDTPIRLLLKSVFGEETVSPGVAIDYKQSIPNTFFTLVRASTIFAEYYTGAYCKDFTLTVPGDAPGTMQFTGRCANSSIAGIGLVNGVVVAGTAILLSNAGYKHVERFSAGARVMMVAPDGRTITAGADGSLYIVSENQLTDTVVLSQPVDAADLSYLTFWHPGAIQATARDNIYTDLYGGFKFKPTGFPVCATNISLNCVNDHFDIDNCFGSQGNEGFIAANKMTMTLECTLDLAGDNLGDLVQARKFGGFSPEILIGDGVGRSLLLRAPKWVTNVPAVELPESGTTSYTYSGVLYQSVPGARDPLLMSFV
;
A
#
# COMPACT_ATOMS: atom_id res chain seq x y z
N MET A 1 -3.28 9.91 -10.85
CA MET A 1 -3.17 9.20 -12.15
C MET A 1 -2.77 7.77 -11.85
N GLY A 2 -3.79 6.92 -11.68
CA GLY A 2 -3.55 5.54 -11.28
C GLY A 2 -3.03 4.70 -12.44
N LEU A 3 -2.45 3.59 -12.11
CA LEU A 3 -1.82 2.57 -12.97
C LEU A 3 -2.72 2.00 -14.10
N GLN A 4 -3.54 2.82 -14.73
CA GLN A 4 -4.09 2.51 -16.07
C GLN A 4 -2.99 2.27 -17.12
N TYR A 5 -1.72 2.34 -16.69
CA TYR A 5 -0.57 2.29 -17.58
C TYR A 5 -0.17 0.89 -18.02
N ARG A 6 -0.61 -0.20 -17.38
CA ARG A 6 -0.18 -1.54 -17.79
C ARG A 6 -0.65 -1.96 -19.18
N SER A 7 -1.79 -1.47 -19.63
CA SER A 7 -2.23 -1.73 -21.01
C SER A 7 -1.47 -0.93 -22.08
N LYS A 8 -0.63 0.02 -21.67
CA LYS A 8 0.18 0.86 -22.55
C LYS A 8 1.69 0.72 -22.36
N ILE A 9 2.15 -0.14 -21.43
CA ILE A 9 3.57 -0.39 -21.23
C ILE A 9 4.06 -1.26 -22.39
N ASP A 10 4.87 -0.67 -23.23
CA ASP A 10 5.66 -1.43 -24.21
C ASP A 10 6.85 -2.05 -23.49
N PHE A 11 6.68 -3.28 -23.02
CA PHE A 11 7.73 -4.03 -22.35
C PHE A 11 8.96 -4.22 -23.22
N GLY A 12 8.78 -4.30 -24.55
CA GLY A 12 9.89 -4.38 -25.50
C GLY A 12 10.70 -3.09 -25.52
N ALA A 13 10.07 -1.93 -25.49
CA ALA A 13 10.75 -0.65 -25.42
C ALA A 13 11.50 -0.49 -24.09
N ILE A 14 10.90 -0.87 -22.94
CA ILE A 14 11.54 -0.82 -21.62
C ILE A 14 12.78 -1.73 -21.57
N LEU A 15 12.71 -2.91 -22.15
CA LEU A 15 13.82 -3.87 -22.16
C LEU A 15 14.98 -3.45 -23.07
N ASN A 16 14.68 -2.74 -24.15
CA ASN A 16 15.65 -2.38 -25.20
C ASN A 16 16.19 -0.94 -25.06
N SER A 17 15.64 -0.11 -24.19
CA SER A 17 16.10 1.26 -24.04
C SER A 17 17.05 1.42 -22.86
N ASP A 18 18.29 1.76 -23.13
CA ASP A 18 19.28 2.16 -22.13
C ASP A 18 18.98 3.54 -21.50
N LYS A 19 17.96 4.24 -21.97
CA LYS A 19 17.75 5.67 -21.66
C LYS A 19 16.34 6.07 -21.22
N GLU A 20 15.31 5.26 -21.43
CA GLU A 20 13.93 5.66 -21.19
C GLU A 20 13.32 5.14 -19.87
N GLY A 21 14.11 4.46 -19.05
CA GLY A 21 13.67 3.84 -17.80
C GLY A 21 13.88 4.69 -16.55
N PHE A 22 13.93 6.02 -16.64
CA PHE A 22 13.97 6.85 -15.42
C PHE A 22 12.64 6.82 -14.72
N ASN A 23 12.62 6.14 -13.55
CA ASN A 23 11.49 6.21 -12.65
C ASN A 23 11.45 7.59 -12.01
N LEU A 24 10.47 8.38 -12.38
CA LEU A 24 10.15 9.59 -11.63
C LEU A 24 9.57 9.15 -10.29
N GLY A 25 10.13 9.59 -9.18
CA GLY A 25 9.70 9.22 -7.82
C GLY A 25 8.22 9.43 -7.53
N VAL A 26 7.54 10.24 -8.34
CA VAL A 26 6.08 10.45 -8.30
C VAL A 26 5.24 9.25 -8.76
N ASP A 27 5.86 8.27 -9.44
CA ASP A 27 5.16 7.08 -9.95
C ASP A 27 5.25 5.87 -9.01
N SER A 28 5.77 6.05 -7.80
CA SER A 28 5.86 4.96 -6.83
C SER A 28 4.61 4.89 -5.95
N SER A 29 4.20 3.67 -5.66
CA SER A 29 3.05 3.34 -4.81
C SER A 29 3.50 2.48 -3.65
N ILE A 30 2.94 2.73 -2.46
CA ILE A 30 3.28 1.99 -1.25
C ILE A 30 2.05 1.25 -0.75
N PHE A 31 2.24 -0.03 -0.45
CA PHE A 31 1.22 -0.90 0.11
C PHE A 31 1.74 -1.53 1.39
N LEU A 32 0.86 -1.65 2.39
CA LEU A 32 1.17 -2.23 3.70
C LEU A 32 0.17 -3.31 4.03
N ARG A 33 0.66 -4.49 4.46
CA ARG A 33 -0.19 -5.60 4.90
C ARG A 33 0.36 -6.26 6.13
N GLU A 34 -0.49 -6.47 7.15
CA GLU A 34 -0.13 -7.20 8.37
C GLU A 34 0.29 -8.64 8.05
N GLU A 35 1.43 -9.08 8.59
CA GLU A 35 1.94 -10.45 8.45
C GLU A 35 1.36 -11.35 9.54
N VAL A 36 1.06 -12.60 9.17
CA VAL A 36 0.62 -13.62 10.14
C VAL A 36 1.78 -14.04 11.04
N SER A 37 2.99 -14.07 10.47
CA SER A 37 4.24 -14.30 11.21
C SER A 37 5.35 -13.46 10.58
N ARG A 38 6.27 -12.99 11.40
CA ARG A 38 7.36 -12.11 10.98
C ARG A 38 8.17 -12.68 9.82
N GLY A 39 8.38 -11.87 8.80
CA GLY A 39 9.15 -12.23 7.61
C GLY A 39 8.39 -13.08 6.59
N THR A 40 7.12 -13.40 6.87
CA THR A 40 6.25 -14.10 5.92
C THR A 40 5.52 -13.08 5.06
N PHE A 41 5.77 -13.11 3.76
CA PHE A 41 5.13 -12.18 2.84
C PHE A 41 3.61 -12.24 2.94
N ALA A 42 2.99 -11.10 3.23
CA ALA A 42 1.55 -10.90 3.17
C ALA A 42 1.20 -10.10 1.92
N ALA A 43 0.51 -10.72 0.97
CA ALA A 43 0.08 -10.03 -0.25
C ALA A 43 -0.91 -8.91 0.09
N PRO A 44 -0.62 -7.64 -0.25
CA PRO A 44 -1.57 -6.55 -0.09
C PRO A 44 -2.90 -6.83 -0.78
N ARG A 45 -4.00 -6.43 -0.15
CA ARG A 45 -5.33 -6.56 -0.72
C ARG A 45 -5.51 -5.51 -1.80
N ILE A 46 -5.74 -6.00 -2.99
CA ILE A 46 -5.98 -5.18 -4.17
C ILE A 46 -7.44 -4.80 -4.28
N GLY A 47 -7.66 -3.66 -4.90
CA GLY A 47 -8.95 -3.36 -5.49
C GLY A 47 -9.26 -4.39 -6.56
N LEU A 48 -10.38 -5.07 -6.40
CA LEU A 48 -10.85 -6.01 -7.41
C LEU A 48 -11.66 -5.27 -8.45
N ALA A 49 -11.46 -5.65 -9.71
CA ALA A 49 -12.31 -5.21 -10.80
C ALA A 49 -13.71 -5.82 -10.67
N GLY A 50 -14.72 -5.05 -11.01
CA GLY A 50 -16.06 -5.56 -11.23
C GLY A 50 -16.04 -6.58 -12.38
N ARG A 51 -16.76 -7.67 -12.22
CA ARG A 51 -16.73 -8.76 -13.21
C ARG A 51 -18.07 -9.46 -13.38
N SER A 52 -18.27 -10.01 -14.58
CA SER A 52 -19.35 -10.92 -14.90
C SER A 52 -18.77 -12.28 -15.28
N LEU A 53 -19.26 -13.34 -14.63
CA LEU A 53 -18.92 -14.73 -14.94
C LEU A 53 -20.08 -15.37 -15.67
N SER A 54 -19.81 -16.18 -16.70
CA SER A 54 -20.85 -17.00 -17.32
C SER A 54 -21.38 -18.07 -16.37
N GLY A 55 -22.58 -18.53 -16.61
CA GLY A 55 -23.19 -19.68 -15.94
C GLY A 55 -22.47 -20.99 -16.24
N ALA A 56 -23.05 -22.08 -15.75
CA ALA A 56 -22.54 -23.41 -16.03
C ALA A 56 -22.80 -23.82 -17.50
N LEU A 57 -21.82 -24.52 -18.09
CA LEU A 57 -21.86 -25.04 -19.44
C LEU A 57 -22.20 -24.00 -20.53
N PRO A 58 -21.46 -22.89 -20.63
CA PRO A 58 -21.63 -21.98 -21.74
C PRO A 58 -21.21 -22.63 -23.04
N SER A 59 -21.79 -22.19 -24.17
CA SER A 59 -21.38 -22.69 -25.47
C SER A 59 -19.91 -22.43 -25.74
N VAL A 60 -19.22 -23.43 -26.26
CA VAL A 60 -17.79 -23.37 -26.65
C VAL A 60 -17.60 -23.19 -28.16
N ASP A 61 -18.68 -23.26 -28.92
CA ASP A 61 -18.75 -23.01 -30.37
C ASP A 61 -20.05 -22.25 -30.68
N ILE A 62 -19.90 -21.05 -31.24
CA ILE A 62 -21.02 -20.20 -31.66
C ILE A 62 -21.04 -19.96 -33.16
N SER A 63 -20.26 -20.69 -33.92
CA SER A 63 -20.09 -20.43 -35.38
C SER A 63 -21.35 -20.58 -36.19
N ALA A 64 -22.32 -21.35 -35.72
CA ALA A 64 -23.62 -21.58 -36.34
C ALA A 64 -24.77 -20.76 -35.72
N GLU A 65 -24.50 -19.95 -34.70
CA GLU A 65 -25.54 -19.18 -34.02
C GLU A 65 -26.06 -18.03 -34.89
N THR A 66 -27.36 -17.82 -34.83
CA THR A 66 -28.06 -16.70 -35.48
C THR A 66 -28.32 -15.56 -34.52
N ASP A 67 -28.34 -15.85 -33.23
CA ASP A 67 -28.39 -14.85 -32.17
C ASP A 67 -27.03 -14.17 -32.03
N THR A 68 -27.04 -12.84 -32.00
CA THR A 68 -25.78 -12.07 -32.15
C THR A 68 -25.60 -10.97 -31.16
N SER A 69 -26.60 -10.65 -30.32
CA SER A 69 -26.53 -9.42 -29.49
C SER A 69 -26.80 -9.66 -28.02
N PHE A 70 -26.26 -8.81 -27.20
CA PHE A 70 -26.57 -8.67 -25.78
C PHE A 70 -26.33 -7.22 -25.33
N ASN A 71 -26.86 -6.86 -24.16
CA ASN A 71 -26.67 -5.54 -23.57
C ASN A 71 -25.60 -5.61 -22.48
N ILE A 72 -24.76 -4.57 -22.38
CA ILE A 72 -23.74 -4.42 -21.34
C ILE A 72 -23.71 -3.01 -20.75
N SER A 73 -23.51 -2.91 -19.46
CA SER A 73 -23.13 -1.70 -18.74
C SER A 73 -21.84 -1.97 -17.99
N VAL A 74 -20.89 -1.05 -18.09
CA VAL A 74 -19.57 -1.15 -17.46
C VAL A 74 -19.37 0.09 -16.60
N ASP A 75 -18.95 -0.09 -15.34
CA ASP A 75 -18.60 0.99 -14.40
C ASP A 75 -19.71 2.07 -14.22
N GLY A 76 -20.96 1.60 -14.26
CA GLY A 76 -22.12 2.49 -14.12
C GLY A 76 -22.45 3.35 -15.35
N TYR A 77 -21.71 3.22 -16.45
CA TYR A 77 -22.09 3.86 -17.72
C TYR A 77 -23.43 3.32 -18.26
N PRO A 78 -24.13 4.10 -19.08
CA PRO A 78 -25.36 3.64 -19.70
C PRO A 78 -25.21 2.32 -20.47
N VAL A 79 -26.30 1.59 -20.59
CA VAL A 79 -26.33 0.30 -21.30
C VAL A 79 -26.00 0.47 -22.78
N VAL A 80 -25.13 -0.39 -23.30
CA VAL A 80 -24.73 -0.42 -24.71
C VAL A 80 -25.09 -1.77 -25.30
N LEU A 81 -25.61 -1.78 -26.52
CA LEU A 81 -25.86 -2.99 -27.30
C LEU A 81 -24.55 -3.46 -27.92
N VAL A 82 -24.17 -4.68 -27.64
CA VAL A 82 -23.00 -5.35 -28.25
C VAL A 82 -23.51 -6.34 -29.31
N VAL A 83 -22.90 -6.29 -30.49
CA VAL A 83 -23.22 -7.20 -31.58
C VAL A 83 -21.98 -8.04 -31.90
N LEU A 84 -22.13 -9.35 -31.81
CA LEU A 84 -21.07 -10.32 -32.14
C LEU A 84 -21.20 -10.77 -33.63
N VAL A 85 -20.07 -11.22 -34.15
CA VAL A 85 -20.02 -11.92 -35.45
C VAL A 85 -19.61 -13.37 -35.15
N PRO A 86 -20.56 -14.32 -35.08
CA PRO A 86 -20.29 -15.68 -34.64
C PRO A 86 -19.43 -16.50 -35.60
N VAL A 87 -19.44 -16.18 -36.89
CA VAL A 87 -18.74 -16.95 -37.94
C VAL A 87 -17.26 -17.17 -37.59
N GLY A 88 -16.83 -18.42 -37.61
CA GLY A 88 -15.45 -18.82 -37.30
C GLY A 88 -15.10 -18.85 -35.81
N LYS A 89 -16.06 -18.66 -34.89
CA LYS A 89 -15.84 -18.70 -33.45
C LYS A 89 -16.13 -20.12 -32.92
N THR A 90 -15.20 -21.03 -33.14
CA THR A 90 -15.31 -22.47 -32.86
C THR A 90 -14.58 -22.89 -31.57
N THR A 91 -13.92 -22.00 -30.87
CA THR A 91 -13.23 -22.31 -29.60
C THR A 91 -13.50 -21.25 -28.54
N PRO A 92 -13.49 -21.60 -27.26
CA PRO A 92 -13.71 -20.65 -26.17
C PRO A 92 -12.74 -19.48 -26.17
N LEU A 93 -11.47 -19.69 -26.53
CA LEU A 93 -10.47 -18.64 -26.61
C LEU A 93 -10.79 -17.63 -27.71
N LEU A 94 -11.23 -18.11 -28.90
CA LEU A 94 -11.65 -17.21 -29.98
C LEU A 94 -12.92 -16.45 -29.62
N ILE A 95 -13.82 -17.05 -28.87
CA ILE A 95 -15.05 -16.40 -28.38
C ILE A 95 -14.68 -15.34 -27.37
N ALA A 96 -13.84 -15.63 -26.38
CA ALA A 96 -13.40 -14.65 -25.37
C ALA A 96 -12.71 -13.44 -26.01
N ALA A 97 -11.76 -13.67 -26.88
CA ALA A 97 -11.09 -12.59 -27.61
C ALA A 97 -12.06 -11.74 -28.46
N HIS A 98 -13.06 -12.41 -29.06
CA HIS A 98 -14.08 -11.71 -29.84
C HIS A 98 -15.02 -10.89 -28.96
N LEU A 99 -15.44 -11.42 -27.81
CA LEU A 99 -16.22 -10.68 -26.80
C LEU A 99 -15.50 -9.40 -26.40
N GLU A 100 -14.22 -9.48 -26.06
CA GLU A 100 -13.42 -8.32 -25.67
C GLU A 100 -13.40 -7.24 -26.74
N VAL A 101 -13.11 -7.64 -28.00
CA VAL A 101 -13.03 -6.69 -29.12
C VAL A 101 -14.39 -6.03 -29.39
N GLN A 102 -15.49 -6.80 -29.43
CA GLN A 102 -16.80 -6.25 -29.74
C GLN A 102 -17.36 -5.37 -28.63
N ILE A 103 -17.17 -5.78 -27.36
CA ILE A 103 -17.57 -4.95 -26.22
C ILE A 103 -16.80 -3.63 -26.23
N ASN A 104 -15.48 -3.66 -26.34
CA ASN A 104 -14.68 -2.45 -26.37
C ASN A 104 -14.99 -1.56 -27.56
N THR A 105 -15.30 -2.15 -28.73
CA THR A 105 -15.73 -1.38 -29.91
C THR A 105 -17.06 -0.67 -29.65
N ALA A 106 -18.02 -1.34 -29.04
CA ALA A 106 -19.31 -0.76 -28.70
C ALA A 106 -19.19 0.37 -27.66
N LEU A 107 -18.36 0.17 -26.63
CA LEU A 107 -18.09 1.20 -25.62
C LEU A 107 -17.40 2.45 -26.21
N ILE A 108 -16.43 2.25 -27.11
CA ILE A 108 -15.76 3.36 -27.82
C ILE A 108 -16.77 4.12 -28.70
N ALA A 109 -17.60 3.39 -29.46
CA ALA A 109 -18.61 4.00 -30.32
C ALA A 109 -19.64 4.80 -29.53
N ALA A 110 -19.92 4.42 -28.27
CA ALA A 110 -20.76 5.16 -27.34
C ALA A 110 -20.06 6.36 -26.68
N GLY A 111 -18.75 6.56 -26.91
CA GLY A 111 -17.97 7.64 -26.33
C GLY A 111 -17.56 7.42 -24.88
N PHE A 112 -17.54 6.16 -24.39
CA PHE A 112 -17.17 5.84 -23.01
C PHE A 112 -15.69 5.52 -22.88
N ASP A 113 -15.07 5.97 -21.78
CA ASP A 113 -13.65 5.70 -21.47
C ASP A 113 -13.40 4.36 -20.78
N CYS A 114 -14.47 3.66 -20.36
CA CYS A 114 -14.34 2.34 -19.76
C CYS A 114 -13.98 1.28 -20.80
N ARG A 115 -13.30 0.23 -20.36
CA ARG A 115 -12.90 -0.92 -21.18
C ARG A 115 -13.06 -2.20 -20.37
N VAL A 116 -13.13 -3.33 -21.08
CA VAL A 116 -13.19 -4.66 -20.47
C VAL A 116 -12.09 -5.56 -20.99
N TRP A 117 -11.78 -6.59 -20.20
CA TRP A 117 -11.07 -7.79 -20.64
C TRP A 117 -12.02 -8.98 -20.58
N ALA A 118 -11.97 -9.84 -21.57
CA ALA A 118 -12.72 -11.07 -21.59
C ALA A 118 -11.78 -12.27 -21.75
N VAL A 119 -11.89 -13.22 -20.84
CA VAL A 119 -11.04 -14.41 -20.83
C VAL A 119 -11.88 -15.69 -20.72
N TRP A 120 -11.34 -16.79 -21.23
CA TRP A 120 -11.84 -18.12 -20.94
C TRP A 120 -11.03 -18.73 -19.81
N ASN A 121 -11.67 -18.98 -18.68
CA ASN A 121 -11.01 -19.65 -17.56
C ASN A 121 -11.15 -21.16 -17.72
N VAL A 122 -10.04 -21.83 -18.04
CA VAL A 122 -9.99 -23.27 -18.29
C VAL A 122 -10.35 -24.09 -17.04
N LEU A 123 -10.00 -23.59 -15.86
CA LEU A 123 -10.25 -24.31 -14.59
C LEU A 123 -11.73 -24.30 -14.22
N THR A 124 -12.40 -23.19 -14.42
CA THR A 124 -13.83 -23.02 -14.10
C THR A 124 -14.73 -23.32 -15.30
N THR A 125 -14.17 -23.47 -16.50
CA THR A 125 -14.87 -23.62 -17.79
C THR A 125 -15.92 -22.52 -18.02
N LYS A 126 -15.53 -21.26 -17.73
CA LYS A 126 -16.41 -20.09 -17.81
C LYS A 126 -15.77 -18.95 -18.60
N TYR A 127 -16.62 -18.15 -19.24
CA TYR A 127 -16.23 -16.82 -19.70
C TYR A 127 -16.25 -15.86 -18.51
N GLU A 128 -15.20 -15.10 -18.39
CA GLU A 128 -15.05 -14.07 -17.37
C GLU A 128 -14.79 -12.74 -18.05
N ILE A 129 -15.63 -11.75 -17.78
CA ILE A 129 -15.53 -10.39 -18.34
C ILE A 129 -15.28 -9.45 -17.18
N TYR A 130 -14.10 -8.80 -17.19
CA TYR A 130 -13.64 -7.89 -16.16
C TYR A 130 -13.67 -6.46 -16.67
N SER A 131 -14.08 -5.50 -15.83
CA SER A 131 -13.75 -4.10 -16.09
C SER A 131 -12.25 -3.87 -16.00
N GLN A 132 -11.72 -2.92 -16.75
CA GLN A 132 -10.34 -2.46 -16.58
C GLN A 132 -10.16 -1.53 -15.37
N SER A 133 -11.26 -1.01 -14.81
CA SER A 133 -11.25 -0.28 -13.55
C SER A 133 -11.32 -1.23 -12.36
N THR A 134 -10.96 -0.72 -11.19
CA THR A 134 -11.11 -1.42 -9.90
C THR A 134 -11.87 -0.54 -8.93
N GLY A 135 -12.29 -1.08 -7.78
CA GLY A 135 -12.97 -0.32 -6.75
C GLY A 135 -14.49 -0.45 -6.79
N LEU A 136 -15.18 0.16 -5.82
CA LEU A 136 -16.62 0.00 -5.62
C LEU A 136 -17.50 0.46 -6.79
N THR A 137 -16.98 1.36 -7.62
CA THR A 137 -17.67 1.83 -8.83
C THR A 137 -17.44 0.91 -10.03
N SER A 138 -16.47 0.00 -9.92
CA SER A 138 -16.18 -0.95 -10.98
C SER A 138 -17.25 -2.04 -11.04
N SER A 139 -17.84 -2.23 -12.21
CA SER A 139 -18.89 -3.20 -12.43
C SER A 139 -18.97 -3.64 -13.88
N VAL A 140 -19.40 -4.87 -14.09
CA VAL A 140 -19.79 -5.39 -15.42
C VAL A 140 -21.14 -6.04 -15.28
N VAL A 141 -22.15 -5.42 -15.86
CA VAL A 141 -23.54 -5.89 -15.84
C VAL A 141 -23.96 -6.27 -17.25
N ILE A 142 -24.34 -7.52 -17.44
CA ILE A 142 -24.80 -8.06 -18.73
C ILE A 142 -26.27 -8.41 -18.60
N THR A 143 -27.05 -7.98 -19.57
CA THR A 143 -28.48 -8.26 -19.67
C THR A 143 -28.85 -8.68 -21.08
N ASP A 144 -29.99 -9.32 -21.20
CA ASP A 144 -30.51 -9.81 -22.46
C ASP A 144 -30.80 -8.66 -23.44
N ALA A 145 -30.52 -8.88 -24.73
CA ALA A 145 -31.05 -8.05 -25.79
C ALA A 145 -32.50 -8.42 -26.10
N LEU A 146 -33.28 -7.46 -26.59
CA LEU A 146 -34.67 -7.70 -26.97
C LEU A 146 -34.83 -8.62 -28.19
N LEU A 147 -33.82 -8.64 -29.05
CA LEU A 147 -33.81 -9.45 -30.29
C LEU A 147 -32.42 -10.07 -30.44
N LEU A 148 -32.38 -11.29 -31.01
CA LEU A 148 -31.13 -12.00 -31.32
C LEU A 148 -30.19 -12.15 -30.10
N ASN A 149 -30.73 -12.60 -28.96
CA ASN A 149 -30.04 -12.65 -27.68
C ASN A 149 -29.06 -13.83 -27.58
N ILE A 150 -27.76 -13.56 -27.76
CA ILE A 150 -26.70 -14.55 -27.62
C ILE A 150 -26.26 -14.74 -26.15
N ALA A 151 -26.68 -13.86 -25.22
CA ALA A 151 -26.31 -13.98 -23.81
C ALA A 151 -26.79 -15.31 -23.19
N ASP A 152 -27.95 -15.82 -23.62
CA ASP A 152 -28.45 -17.14 -23.18
C ASP A 152 -27.55 -18.29 -23.65
N VAL A 153 -27.06 -18.26 -24.87
CA VAL A 153 -26.15 -19.27 -25.43
C VAL A 153 -24.82 -19.30 -24.70
N LEU A 154 -24.27 -18.12 -24.40
CA LEU A 154 -23.01 -17.93 -23.67
C LEU A 154 -23.19 -17.95 -22.13
N LYS A 155 -24.43 -18.10 -21.66
CA LYS A 155 -24.79 -18.07 -20.23
C LYS A 155 -24.29 -16.82 -19.52
N LEU A 156 -24.31 -15.66 -20.20
CA LEU A 156 -23.89 -14.37 -19.67
C LEU A 156 -25.06 -13.65 -18.97
N GLY A 157 -24.73 -12.92 -17.90
CA GLY A 157 -25.73 -12.21 -17.10
C GLY A 157 -26.49 -13.09 -16.11
N THR A 158 -27.10 -12.47 -15.10
CA THR A 158 -27.77 -13.19 -14.00
C THR A 158 -29.03 -13.93 -14.47
N THR A 159 -29.73 -13.43 -15.47
CA THR A 159 -30.89 -14.08 -16.09
C THR A 159 -30.55 -15.44 -16.70
N ASN A 160 -29.34 -15.59 -17.21
CA ASN A 160 -28.86 -16.79 -17.90
C ASN A 160 -27.97 -17.69 -17.02
N GLY A 161 -28.05 -17.51 -15.71
CA GLY A 161 -27.30 -18.28 -14.72
C GLY A 161 -25.86 -17.82 -14.49
N GLY A 162 -25.45 -16.69 -15.06
CA GLY A 162 -24.18 -16.04 -14.76
C GLY A 162 -24.18 -15.36 -13.39
N THR A 163 -23.01 -14.95 -12.94
CA THR A 163 -22.83 -14.23 -11.66
C THR A 163 -22.11 -12.92 -11.90
N GLN A 164 -22.54 -11.86 -11.23
CA GLN A 164 -21.92 -10.53 -11.32
C GLN A 164 -21.37 -10.13 -9.97
N PHE A 165 -20.18 -9.55 -9.99
CA PHE A 165 -19.48 -9.06 -8.80
C PHE A 165 -19.11 -7.59 -9.00
N LEU A 166 -19.38 -6.79 -7.99
CA LEU A 166 -18.84 -5.43 -7.91
C LEU A 166 -17.34 -5.46 -7.61
N GLY A 167 -16.66 -4.44 -8.03
CA GLY A 167 -15.28 -4.23 -7.64
C GLY A 167 -15.14 -3.92 -6.14
N VAL A 168 -13.93 -4.02 -5.65
CA VAL A 168 -13.56 -3.75 -4.25
C VAL A 168 -12.45 -2.73 -4.26
N ASN A 169 -12.49 -1.76 -3.34
CA ASN A 169 -11.43 -0.77 -3.18
C ASN A 169 -10.14 -1.40 -2.64
N ASP A 170 -9.01 -0.75 -2.98
CA ASP A 170 -7.73 -1.06 -2.35
C ASP A 170 -7.81 -0.75 -0.85
N GLN A 171 -7.50 -1.74 -0.03
CA GLN A 171 -7.55 -1.60 1.42
C GLN A 171 -6.17 -1.37 2.05
N ASP A 172 -5.11 -1.74 1.34
CA ASP A 172 -3.75 -1.79 1.88
C ASP A 172 -2.82 -0.73 1.22
N PHE A 173 -3.37 0.15 0.39
CA PHE A 173 -2.64 1.27 -0.23
C PHE A 173 -2.48 2.45 0.73
N LEU A 174 -1.24 2.92 0.91
CA LEU A 174 -0.92 4.09 1.73
C LEU A 174 -0.85 5.36 0.86
N LEU A 175 -1.66 6.35 1.19
CA LEU A 175 -1.47 7.72 0.71
C LEU A 175 -0.35 8.37 1.51
N TYR A 176 0.81 8.56 0.91
CA TYR A 176 1.96 9.20 1.56
C TYR A 176 2.36 10.48 0.83
N THR A 177 2.98 11.40 1.55
CA THR A 177 3.47 12.67 1.00
C THR A 177 4.94 12.58 0.63
N THR A 178 5.73 11.97 1.50
CA THR A 178 7.18 11.78 1.30
C THR A 178 7.64 10.50 1.97
N GLY A 179 8.82 10.02 1.55
CA GLY A 179 9.46 8.88 2.19
C GLY A 179 9.54 7.65 1.28
N GLY A 180 9.90 6.56 1.87
CA GLY A 180 10.07 5.27 1.20
C GLY A 180 10.84 4.28 2.07
N ALA A 181 11.22 3.17 1.48
CA ALA A 181 12.10 2.21 2.11
C ALA A 181 13.43 2.18 1.35
N LYS A 182 14.51 1.91 2.06
CA LYS A 182 15.84 1.80 1.49
C LYS A 182 16.52 0.52 1.99
N PHE A 183 17.30 -0.05 1.11
CA PHE A 183 18.15 -1.17 1.38
C PHE A 183 19.60 -0.70 1.41
N GLU A 184 20.31 -1.02 2.47
CA GLU A 184 21.73 -0.71 2.61
C GLU A 184 22.53 -1.97 2.96
N GLN A 185 23.63 -2.18 2.28
CA GLN A 185 24.63 -3.16 2.65
C GLN A 185 25.95 -2.44 2.92
N PRO A 186 26.27 -2.14 4.19
CA PRO A 186 27.51 -1.46 4.51
C PRO A 186 28.74 -2.31 4.10
N ILE A 187 29.71 -1.65 3.51
CA ILE A 187 30.98 -2.24 3.11
C ILE A 187 32.05 -1.63 3.99
N GLU A 188 32.85 -2.46 4.64
CA GLU A 188 33.98 -2.05 5.43
C GLU A 188 35.28 -2.53 4.77
N THR A 189 36.28 -1.67 4.73
CA THR A 189 37.60 -2.05 4.24
C THR A 189 38.23 -3.06 5.18
N SER A 190 38.81 -4.14 4.61
CA SER A 190 39.53 -5.10 5.41
C SER A 190 40.66 -4.44 6.22
N PRO A 191 40.81 -4.75 7.51
CA PRO A 191 41.93 -4.24 8.31
C PRO A 191 43.29 -4.74 7.82
N HIS A 192 43.33 -5.82 7.03
CA HIS A 192 44.55 -6.34 6.44
C HIS A 192 45.04 -5.43 5.32
N ARG A 193 46.31 -5.05 5.40
CA ARG A 193 46.97 -4.23 4.39
C ARG A 193 48.10 -5.00 3.77
N THR A 194 48.16 -4.96 2.45
CA THR A 194 49.36 -5.31 1.69
C THR A 194 49.99 -3.99 1.25
N GLU A 195 51.15 -3.66 1.81
CA GLU A 195 51.87 -2.39 1.57
C GLU A 195 51.06 -1.17 2.00
N ARG A 196 50.66 -0.29 1.04
CA ARG A 196 49.91 0.95 1.29
C ARG A 196 48.41 0.80 1.07
N PHE A 197 47.95 -0.35 0.56
CA PHE A 197 46.55 -0.52 0.17
C PHE A 197 45.88 -1.61 1.04
N HIS A 198 44.59 -1.47 1.21
CA HIS A 198 43.76 -2.50 1.83
C HIS A 198 43.67 -3.73 0.89
N SER A 199 43.78 -4.94 1.42
CA SER A 199 43.78 -6.16 0.65
C SER A 199 42.39 -6.67 0.25
N GLY A 200 41.31 -5.98 0.69
CA GLY A 200 39.96 -6.40 0.38
C GLY A 200 38.91 -5.56 1.12
N PHE A 201 37.69 -6.03 1.04
CA PHE A 201 36.54 -5.43 1.74
C PHE A 201 35.73 -6.52 2.45
N ILE A 202 35.01 -6.13 3.50
CA ILE A 202 34.09 -6.99 4.24
C ILE A 202 32.70 -6.43 4.03
N LYS A 203 31.79 -7.24 3.48
CA LYS A 203 30.36 -6.91 3.42
C LYS A 203 29.75 -7.16 4.79
N LYS A 204 29.12 -6.15 5.35
CA LYS A 204 28.31 -6.28 6.57
C LYS A 204 26.93 -6.81 6.25
N LYS A 205 26.15 -7.13 7.29
CA LYS A 205 24.75 -7.51 7.14
C LYS A 205 23.95 -6.42 6.46
N THR A 206 22.96 -6.84 5.71
CA THR A 206 22.01 -5.94 5.05
C THR A 206 21.12 -5.27 6.08
N MET A 207 20.87 -4.00 5.89
CA MET A 207 19.92 -3.20 6.67
C MET A 207 18.86 -2.65 5.73
N SER A 208 17.61 -2.77 6.13
CA SER A 208 16.49 -2.19 5.40
C SER A 208 15.68 -1.37 6.37
N ASP A 209 15.68 -0.06 6.14
CA ASP A 209 14.96 0.91 6.95
C ASP A 209 13.87 1.57 6.09
N PHE A 210 12.82 2.05 6.73
CA PHE A 210 11.80 2.86 6.05
C PHE A 210 11.53 4.14 6.84
N ASP A 211 11.10 5.15 6.10
CA ASP A 211 10.60 6.42 6.58
C ASP A 211 9.40 6.82 5.72
N LEU A 212 8.23 6.96 6.34
CA LEU A 212 6.98 7.22 5.66
C LEU A 212 6.28 8.40 6.33
N THR A 213 5.99 9.43 5.56
CA THR A 213 5.20 10.57 6.02
C THR A 213 3.86 10.60 5.29
N THR A 214 2.78 10.69 6.04
CA THR A 214 1.41 10.81 5.53
C THR A 214 0.69 11.97 6.20
N MET A 215 -0.32 12.51 5.52
CA MET A 215 -1.25 13.45 6.15
C MET A 215 -2.18 12.71 7.10
N ILE A 216 -2.74 13.42 8.07
CA ILE A 216 -3.80 12.88 8.92
C ILE A 216 -5.08 12.85 8.10
N ASN A 217 -5.40 11.70 7.54
CA ASN A 217 -6.56 11.50 6.69
C ASN A 217 -7.56 10.55 7.34
N MET A 218 -8.85 10.87 7.22
CA MET A 218 -9.95 10.00 7.63
C MET A 218 -10.94 9.81 6.49
N ALA A 219 -11.46 8.59 6.36
CA ALA A 219 -12.39 8.23 5.29
C ALA A 219 -13.86 8.53 5.63
N GLY A 220 -14.13 9.22 6.76
CA GLY A 220 -15.48 9.43 7.29
C GLY A 220 -15.97 8.25 8.14
N PHE A 221 -17.02 8.44 8.94
CA PHE A 221 -17.40 7.54 10.04
C PHE A 221 -18.40 6.44 9.69
N ALA A 222 -18.42 5.93 8.49
CA ALA A 222 -19.23 4.75 8.19
C ALA A 222 -18.45 3.47 8.50
N GLY A 223 -18.36 3.08 9.77
CA GLY A 223 -17.68 1.86 10.17
C GLY A 223 -16.23 2.08 10.63
N ASP A 224 -15.26 1.46 10.04
CA ASP A 224 -13.82 1.59 10.37
C ASP A 224 -13.20 2.73 9.57
N SER A 225 -13.29 3.95 10.04
CA SER A 225 -13.04 5.18 9.27
C SER A 225 -11.59 5.54 9.04
N LEU A 226 -10.67 5.01 9.84
CA LEU A 226 -9.24 5.25 9.63
C LEU A 226 -8.70 4.29 8.58
N ASP A 227 -7.81 4.79 7.76
CA ASP A 227 -7.16 4.05 6.69
C ASP A 227 -6.44 2.79 7.21
N THR A 228 -6.70 1.63 6.62
CA THR A 228 -6.11 0.36 7.07
C THR A 228 -4.58 0.41 7.18
N PRO A 229 -3.81 0.99 6.25
CA PRO A 229 -2.38 1.14 6.40
C PRO A 229 -1.97 2.04 7.56
N ILE A 230 -2.68 3.15 7.81
CA ILE A 230 -2.40 4.03 8.96
C ILE A 230 -2.69 3.30 10.27
N ARG A 231 -3.80 2.56 10.35
CA ARG A 231 -4.11 1.71 11.50
C ARG A 231 -2.98 0.72 11.79
N LEU A 232 -2.48 0.06 10.75
CA LEU A 232 -1.39 -0.91 10.86
C LEU A 232 -0.10 -0.27 11.39
N LEU A 233 0.27 0.91 10.86
CA LEU A 233 1.43 1.66 11.32
C LEU A 233 1.28 2.09 12.79
N LEU A 234 0.14 2.66 13.17
CA LEU A 234 -0.14 3.06 14.56
C LEU A 234 -0.16 1.85 15.50
N LYS A 235 -0.79 0.74 15.13
CA LYS A 235 -0.76 -0.51 15.88
C LYS A 235 0.66 -1.04 16.07
N SER A 236 1.52 -0.91 15.05
CA SER A 236 2.92 -1.29 15.13
C SER A 236 3.74 -0.39 16.07
N VAL A 237 3.37 0.89 16.23
CA VAL A 237 4.01 1.83 17.18
C VAL A 237 3.52 1.60 18.60
N PHE A 238 2.20 1.63 18.80
CA PHE A 238 1.59 1.65 20.15
C PHE A 238 1.39 0.27 20.74
N GLY A 239 1.23 -0.76 19.92
CA GLY A 239 1.07 -2.15 20.33
C GLY A 239 -0.37 -2.57 20.62
N GLU A 240 -1.26 -1.67 21.02
CA GLU A 240 -2.67 -1.97 21.33
C GLU A 240 -3.59 -1.03 20.55
N GLU A 241 -4.55 -1.64 19.86
CA GLU A 241 -5.64 -0.96 19.16
C GLU A 241 -6.98 -1.48 19.69
N THR A 242 -7.88 -0.59 20.04
CA THR A 242 -9.26 -0.92 20.42
C THR A 242 -10.22 -0.21 19.48
N VAL A 243 -10.99 -0.97 18.72
CA VAL A 243 -11.98 -0.43 17.80
C VAL A 243 -13.35 -0.47 18.43
N SER A 244 -14.00 0.67 18.55
CA SER A 244 -15.41 0.82 18.94
C SER A 244 -16.18 1.30 17.70
N PRO A 245 -16.82 0.38 16.93
CA PRO A 245 -17.43 0.72 15.65
C PRO A 245 -18.41 1.89 15.75
N GLY A 246 -18.25 2.89 14.89
CA GLY A 246 -19.08 4.11 14.88
C GLY A 246 -18.85 5.07 16.05
N VAL A 247 -17.84 4.86 16.88
CA VAL A 247 -17.54 5.68 18.06
C VAL A 247 -16.09 6.16 18.06
N ALA A 248 -15.11 5.24 18.11
CA ALA A 248 -13.70 5.61 18.18
C ALA A 248 -12.76 4.45 17.83
N ILE A 249 -11.54 4.80 17.44
CA ILE A 249 -10.39 3.88 17.37
C ILE A 249 -9.33 4.40 18.32
N ASP A 250 -9.07 3.64 19.36
CA ASP A 250 -8.17 4.00 20.46
C ASP A 250 -6.84 3.26 20.35
N TYR A 251 -5.75 4.00 20.50
CA TYR A 251 -4.39 3.47 20.57
C TYR A 251 -3.79 3.72 21.96
N LYS A 252 -3.25 2.67 22.55
CA LYS A 252 -2.60 2.69 23.86
C LYS A 252 -1.23 2.03 23.80
N GLN A 253 -0.35 2.44 24.72
CA GLN A 253 0.95 1.81 24.83
C GLN A 253 0.83 0.36 25.31
N SER A 254 1.39 -0.55 24.49
CA SER A 254 1.58 -1.96 24.82
C SER A 254 2.92 -2.44 24.24
N ILE A 255 3.23 -3.71 24.36
CA ILE A 255 4.43 -4.28 23.73
C ILE A 255 4.11 -4.46 22.24
N PRO A 256 4.82 -3.74 21.34
CA PRO A 256 4.60 -3.87 19.91
C PRO A 256 4.97 -5.28 19.44
N ASN A 257 4.06 -5.94 18.75
CA ASN A 257 4.27 -7.26 18.14
C ASN A 257 3.71 -7.36 16.74
N THR A 258 3.37 -6.23 16.14
CA THR A 258 2.76 -6.17 14.81
C THR A 258 3.84 -5.99 13.76
N PHE A 259 3.93 -6.94 12.84
CA PHE A 259 4.81 -6.92 11.69
C PHE A 259 3.99 -6.78 10.41
N PHE A 260 4.61 -6.20 9.39
CA PHE A 260 3.95 -6.03 8.11
C PHE A 260 4.89 -6.18 6.92
N THR A 261 4.31 -6.53 5.80
CA THR A 261 4.94 -6.46 4.49
C THR A 261 4.72 -5.05 3.94
N LEU A 262 5.81 -4.43 3.48
CA LEU A 262 5.80 -3.18 2.73
C LEU A 262 6.17 -3.48 1.28
N VAL A 263 5.30 -3.10 0.35
CA VAL A 263 5.57 -3.20 -1.09
C VAL A 263 5.65 -1.80 -1.66
N ARG A 264 6.79 -1.46 -2.22
CA ARG A 264 7.00 -0.25 -3.00
C ARG A 264 7.02 -0.62 -4.47
N ALA A 265 6.01 -0.23 -5.22
CA ALA A 265 5.89 -0.53 -6.63
C ALA A 265 6.04 0.74 -7.47
N SER A 266 6.81 0.63 -8.54
CA SER A 266 6.97 1.64 -9.57
C SER A 266 6.48 1.10 -10.93
N THR A 267 6.67 1.87 -11.98
CA THR A 267 6.33 1.44 -13.35
C THR A 267 7.25 0.34 -13.89
N ILE A 268 8.50 0.26 -13.40
CA ILE A 268 9.55 -0.61 -13.96
C ILE A 268 10.07 -1.67 -12.99
N PHE A 269 9.83 -1.52 -11.68
CA PHE A 269 10.25 -2.50 -10.66
C PHE A 269 9.35 -2.43 -9.43
N ALA A 270 9.42 -3.45 -8.59
CA ALA A 270 8.88 -3.40 -7.23
C ALA A 270 9.90 -3.92 -6.22
N GLU A 271 9.87 -3.33 -5.04
CA GLU A 271 10.64 -3.73 -3.87
C GLU A 271 9.68 -4.32 -2.84
N TYR A 272 10.09 -5.41 -2.23
CA TYR A 272 9.31 -6.13 -1.22
C TYR A 272 10.12 -6.20 0.05
N TYR A 273 9.56 -5.66 1.12
CA TYR A 273 10.15 -5.64 2.45
C TYR A 273 9.26 -6.44 3.37
N THR A 274 9.81 -7.46 4.03
CA THR A 274 9.06 -8.31 4.96
C THR A 274 9.60 -8.20 6.36
N GLY A 275 8.77 -8.49 7.36
CA GLY A 275 9.09 -8.33 8.77
C GLY A 275 9.31 -6.89 9.17
N ALA A 276 8.63 -5.95 8.52
CA ALA A 276 8.70 -4.53 8.83
C ALA A 276 7.99 -4.23 10.16
N TYR A 277 8.54 -3.29 10.92
CA TYR A 277 7.96 -2.80 12.17
C TYR A 277 8.38 -1.34 12.41
N CYS A 278 7.50 -0.58 13.07
CA CYS A 278 7.77 0.82 13.41
C CYS A 278 8.62 0.94 14.67
N LYS A 279 9.61 1.84 14.64
CA LYS A 279 10.43 2.24 15.80
C LYS A 279 9.96 3.56 16.38
N ASP A 280 9.85 4.57 15.52
CA ASP A 280 9.51 5.91 15.94
C ASP A 280 8.29 6.43 15.19
N PHE A 281 7.58 7.32 15.86
CA PHE A 281 6.41 8.00 15.33
C PHE A 281 6.46 9.48 15.74
N THR A 282 6.24 10.35 14.77
CA THR A 282 6.10 11.78 15.00
C THR A 282 4.80 12.28 14.39
N LEU A 283 3.99 12.94 15.22
CA LEU A 283 2.83 13.68 14.78
C LEU A 283 3.16 15.16 14.85
N THR A 284 2.98 15.88 13.75
CA THR A 284 3.18 17.33 13.68
C THR A 284 1.90 17.98 13.19
N VAL A 285 1.43 18.95 13.93
CA VAL A 285 0.20 19.68 13.67
C VAL A 285 0.51 21.18 13.71
N PRO A 286 0.91 21.77 12.57
CA PRO A 286 1.11 23.21 12.48
C PRO A 286 -0.22 23.95 12.43
N GLY A 287 -0.25 25.20 12.90
CA GLY A 287 -1.49 26.00 12.93
C GLY A 287 -1.98 26.46 11.56
N ASP A 288 -1.12 26.43 10.54
CA ASP A 288 -1.38 27.00 9.21
C ASP A 288 -1.33 25.97 8.07
N ALA A 289 -1.16 24.68 8.40
CA ALA A 289 -1.06 23.61 7.41
C ALA A 289 -1.68 22.29 7.91
N PRO A 290 -1.97 21.34 7.02
CA PRO A 290 -2.46 20.03 7.40
C PRO A 290 -1.48 19.29 8.32
N GLY A 291 -2.04 18.60 9.32
CA GLY A 291 -1.25 17.75 10.20
C GLY A 291 -0.64 16.56 9.46
N THR A 292 0.55 16.15 9.88
CA THR A 292 1.31 15.03 9.30
C THR A 292 1.68 14.00 10.36
N MET A 293 1.77 12.75 9.93
CA MET A 293 2.28 11.62 10.70
C MET A 293 3.48 11.03 9.97
N GLN A 294 4.60 10.96 10.66
CA GLN A 294 5.82 10.31 10.19
C GLN A 294 6.07 9.04 10.97
N PHE A 295 6.39 7.97 10.26
CA PHE A 295 6.69 6.65 10.81
C PHE A 295 8.06 6.22 10.32
N THR A 296 8.95 5.86 11.22
CA THR A 296 10.24 5.25 10.88
C THR A 296 10.34 3.85 11.45
N GLY A 297 11.07 2.99 10.78
CA GLY A 297 11.19 1.60 11.23
C GLY A 297 12.19 0.79 10.45
N ARG A 298 12.20 -0.51 10.71
CA ARG A 298 13.08 -1.49 10.08
C ARG A 298 12.34 -2.65 9.48
N CYS A 299 13.00 -3.32 8.54
CA CYS A 299 12.53 -4.54 7.88
C CYS A 299 13.52 -5.68 8.10
N ALA A 300 13.02 -6.92 8.16
CA ALA A 300 13.86 -8.10 8.30
C ALA A 300 14.53 -8.46 6.97
N ASN A 301 13.78 -8.48 5.89
CA ASN A 301 14.28 -8.86 4.57
C ASN A 301 13.81 -7.87 3.51
N SER A 302 14.58 -7.78 2.44
CA SER A 302 14.21 -7.01 1.25
C SER A 302 14.54 -7.80 -0.02
N SER A 303 13.74 -7.61 -1.03
CA SER A 303 13.95 -8.19 -2.35
C SER A 303 13.41 -7.27 -3.44
N ILE A 304 13.93 -7.40 -4.65
CA ILE A 304 13.58 -6.57 -5.80
C ILE A 304 13.24 -7.42 -7.01
N ALA A 305 12.24 -7.04 -7.77
CA ALA A 305 11.92 -7.59 -9.07
C ALA A 305 11.71 -6.49 -10.10
N GLY A 306 12.29 -6.67 -11.26
CA GLY A 306 12.08 -5.83 -12.45
C GLY A 306 11.27 -6.55 -13.52
N ILE A 307 11.70 -6.39 -14.77
CA ILE A 307 11.08 -6.99 -15.95
C ILE A 307 12.14 -7.78 -16.72
N GLY A 308 11.83 -9.01 -17.11
CA GLY A 308 12.68 -9.87 -17.92
C GLY A 308 11.91 -10.60 -19.01
N LEU A 309 12.50 -10.74 -20.18
CA LEU A 309 11.94 -11.53 -21.28
C LEU A 309 12.21 -13.01 -21.05
N VAL A 310 11.20 -13.85 -21.13
CA VAL A 310 11.31 -15.31 -21.02
C VAL A 310 11.70 -15.87 -22.38
N ASN A 311 12.82 -16.61 -22.40
CA ASN A 311 13.35 -17.25 -23.61
C ASN A 311 13.36 -18.79 -23.52
N GLY A 312 12.58 -19.34 -22.65
CA GLY A 312 12.40 -20.77 -22.51
C GLY A 312 12.33 -21.26 -21.07
N VAL A 313 11.81 -22.47 -20.91
CA VAL A 313 11.76 -23.18 -19.64
C VAL A 313 12.86 -24.24 -19.63
N VAL A 314 13.78 -24.16 -18.67
CA VAL A 314 14.97 -25.00 -18.65
C VAL A 314 14.74 -26.35 -17.96
N VAL A 315 13.95 -26.38 -16.88
CA VAL A 315 13.72 -27.61 -16.09
C VAL A 315 12.29 -27.63 -15.52
N ALA A 316 11.52 -28.65 -15.85
CA ALA A 316 10.26 -29.02 -15.19
C ALA A 316 9.31 -27.84 -14.85
N GLY A 317 9.31 -26.77 -15.62
CA GLY A 317 8.44 -25.62 -15.41
C GLY A 317 8.83 -24.65 -14.29
N THR A 318 9.88 -24.94 -13.50
CA THR A 318 10.29 -24.08 -12.38
C THR A 318 11.51 -23.21 -12.69
N ALA A 319 12.42 -23.63 -13.57
CA ALA A 319 13.55 -22.82 -13.97
C ALA A 319 13.29 -22.15 -15.33
N ILE A 320 13.35 -20.84 -15.35
CA ILE A 320 13.10 -20.00 -16.52
C ILE A 320 14.40 -19.35 -16.96
N LEU A 321 14.68 -19.43 -18.24
CA LEU A 321 15.76 -18.70 -18.88
C LEU A 321 15.26 -17.29 -19.22
N LEU A 322 15.92 -16.27 -18.67
CA LEU A 322 15.69 -14.87 -18.98
C LEU A 322 16.82 -14.44 -19.92
N SER A 323 16.59 -14.50 -21.20
CA SER A 323 17.64 -14.16 -22.15
C SER A 323 17.21 -13.10 -23.13
N ASN A 324 18.13 -12.18 -23.39
CA ASN A 324 18.17 -11.58 -24.70
C ASN A 324 19.63 -11.32 -25.11
N ALA A 325 19.90 -11.37 -26.41
CA ALA A 325 21.22 -11.19 -27.01
C ALA A 325 21.90 -9.89 -26.49
N GLY A 326 22.75 -10.04 -25.49
CA GLY A 326 23.58 -8.96 -24.96
C GLY A 326 23.16 -8.35 -23.62
N TYR A 327 22.01 -8.69 -23.04
CA TYR A 327 21.55 -8.13 -21.78
C TYR A 327 21.26 -9.21 -20.75
N LYS A 328 21.76 -9.02 -19.52
CA LYS A 328 21.50 -9.93 -18.39
C LYS A 328 20.24 -9.50 -17.65
N HIS A 329 19.12 -10.08 -18.02
CA HIS A 329 17.84 -9.75 -17.38
C HIS A 329 17.73 -10.28 -15.95
N VAL A 330 18.49 -11.33 -15.60
CA VAL A 330 18.49 -11.92 -14.27
C VAL A 330 18.96 -10.95 -13.18
N GLU A 331 19.84 -10.00 -13.51
CA GLU A 331 20.34 -8.98 -12.58
C GLU A 331 19.24 -8.04 -12.04
N ARG A 332 18.07 -8.06 -12.66
CA ARG A 332 16.89 -7.26 -12.25
C ARG A 332 16.04 -7.94 -11.19
N PHE A 333 16.46 -9.12 -10.73
CA PHE A 333 15.70 -9.94 -9.80
C PHE A 333 16.57 -10.39 -8.65
N SER A 334 15.97 -10.51 -7.47
CA SER A 334 16.60 -11.10 -6.30
C SER A 334 15.76 -12.21 -5.69
N ALA A 335 16.39 -13.14 -5.00
CA ALA A 335 15.69 -14.18 -4.26
C ALA A 335 14.67 -13.59 -3.28
N GLY A 336 13.51 -14.22 -3.14
CA GLY A 336 12.37 -13.74 -2.33
C GLY A 336 11.46 -12.76 -3.03
N ALA A 337 11.86 -12.18 -4.17
CA ALA A 337 11.05 -11.22 -4.91
C ALA A 337 9.79 -11.86 -5.50
N ARG A 338 8.67 -11.17 -5.39
CA ARG A 338 7.39 -11.61 -5.93
C ARG A 338 7.28 -11.24 -7.40
N VAL A 339 6.84 -12.21 -8.19
CA VAL A 339 6.79 -12.07 -9.64
C VAL A 339 5.48 -12.59 -10.20
N MET A 340 5.19 -12.23 -11.44
CA MET A 340 4.09 -12.77 -12.21
C MET A 340 4.45 -12.86 -13.68
N MET A 341 3.74 -13.72 -14.39
CA MET A 341 3.88 -13.87 -15.84
C MET A 341 2.91 -12.95 -16.57
N VAL A 342 3.41 -12.30 -17.61
CA VAL A 342 2.63 -11.37 -18.43
C VAL A 342 2.83 -11.72 -19.91
N ALA A 343 1.75 -11.76 -20.67
CA ALA A 343 1.80 -11.97 -22.12
C ALA A 343 2.35 -10.73 -22.85
N PRO A 344 2.78 -10.86 -24.11
CA PRO A 344 3.33 -9.74 -24.90
C PRO A 344 2.36 -8.57 -25.06
N ASP A 345 1.07 -8.81 -25.00
CA ASP A 345 0.01 -7.80 -25.08
C ASP A 345 -0.29 -7.10 -23.73
N GLY A 346 0.49 -7.40 -22.67
CA GLY A 346 0.34 -6.83 -21.34
C GLY A 346 -0.70 -7.54 -20.45
N ARG A 347 -1.37 -8.58 -20.92
CA ARG A 347 -2.30 -9.36 -20.10
C ARG A 347 -1.56 -10.19 -19.07
N THR A 348 -2.04 -10.18 -17.83
CA THR A 348 -1.52 -11.06 -16.79
C THR A 348 -1.91 -12.50 -17.11
N ILE A 349 -0.89 -13.36 -17.26
CA ILE A 349 -1.07 -14.80 -17.25
C ILE A 349 -1.38 -15.20 -15.81
N THR A 350 -2.22 -16.21 -15.58
CA THR A 350 -2.70 -16.60 -14.25
C THR A 350 -1.60 -16.94 -13.22
N ALA A 351 -0.39 -17.27 -13.68
CA ALA A 351 0.74 -17.59 -12.80
C ALA A 351 1.22 -16.34 -12.03
N GLY A 352 1.11 -16.38 -10.71
CA GLY A 352 1.61 -15.34 -9.81
C GLY A 352 0.71 -14.11 -9.66
N ALA A 353 -0.48 -14.08 -10.25
CA ALA A 353 -1.40 -12.94 -10.14
C ALA A 353 -1.82 -12.62 -8.70
N ASP A 354 -1.83 -13.60 -7.82
CA ASP A 354 -2.15 -13.50 -6.40
C ASP A 354 -0.94 -13.16 -5.49
N GLY A 355 0.24 -12.97 -6.07
CA GLY A 355 1.50 -12.75 -5.33
C GLY A 355 2.09 -14.01 -4.70
N SER A 356 1.58 -15.21 -5.01
CA SER A 356 2.11 -16.48 -4.48
C SER A 356 3.41 -16.92 -5.16
N LEU A 357 3.64 -16.50 -6.40
CA LEU A 357 4.85 -16.84 -7.15
C LEU A 357 6.03 -15.96 -6.73
N TYR A 358 7.15 -16.58 -6.39
CA TYR A 358 8.35 -15.85 -6.01
C TYR A 358 9.63 -16.54 -6.54
N ILE A 359 10.72 -15.80 -6.55
CA ILE A 359 12.02 -16.26 -6.96
C ILE A 359 12.69 -16.99 -5.78
N VAL A 360 13.03 -18.24 -5.99
CA VAL A 360 13.77 -19.06 -5.02
C VAL A 360 15.27 -18.75 -5.09
N SER A 361 15.81 -18.66 -6.31
CA SER A 361 17.20 -18.34 -6.56
C SER A 361 17.38 -17.77 -7.97
N GLU A 362 18.46 -17.04 -8.14
CA GLU A 362 18.94 -16.53 -9.44
C GLU A 362 20.35 -17.03 -9.74
N ASN A 363 20.64 -17.24 -11.01
CA ASN A 363 21.97 -17.61 -11.50
C ASN A 363 22.37 -16.68 -12.65
N GLN A 364 23.24 -15.74 -12.35
CA GLN A 364 23.73 -14.73 -13.30
C GLN A 364 24.63 -15.32 -14.41
N LEU A 365 25.23 -16.49 -14.19
CA LEU A 365 26.08 -17.11 -15.20
C LEU A 365 25.26 -17.75 -16.32
N THR A 366 24.08 -18.26 -15.99
CA THR A 366 23.19 -18.95 -16.92
C THR A 366 21.94 -18.15 -17.29
N ASP A 367 21.81 -16.91 -16.82
CA ASP A 367 20.62 -16.07 -16.96
C ASP A 367 19.32 -16.79 -16.55
N THR A 368 19.37 -17.57 -15.47
CA THR A 368 18.27 -18.42 -15.05
C THR A 368 17.74 -17.97 -13.70
N VAL A 369 16.41 -17.91 -13.57
CA VAL A 369 15.71 -17.77 -12.28
C VAL A 369 14.95 -19.06 -11.98
N VAL A 370 14.98 -19.47 -10.72
CA VAL A 370 14.18 -20.59 -10.21
C VAL A 370 12.98 -20.02 -9.48
N LEU A 371 11.79 -20.46 -9.89
CA LEU A 371 10.52 -20.03 -9.33
C LEU A 371 10.02 -21.01 -8.27
N SER A 372 9.20 -20.54 -7.35
CA SER A 372 8.60 -21.34 -6.29
C SER A 372 7.58 -22.37 -6.78
N GLN A 373 7.04 -22.17 -7.98
CA GLN A 373 6.02 -23.04 -8.59
C GLN A 373 6.31 -23.21 -10.08
N PRO A 374 5.92 -24.34 -10.69
CA PRO A 374 6.01 -24.51 -12.13
C PRO A 374 5.07 -23.52 -12.86
N VAL A 375 5.55 -23.00 -13.96
CA VAL A 375 4.79 -22.11 -14.84
C VAL A 375 4.81 -22.61 -16.27
N ASP A 376 3.68 -22.50 -16.96
CA ASP A 376 3.62 -22.70 -18.41
C ASP A 376 4.04 -21.36 -19.06
N ALA A 377 5.33 -21.25 -19.35
CA ALA A 377 5.84 -20.11 -20.09
C ALA A 377 5.62 -20.38 -21.60
N ALA A 378 4.70 -19.65 -22.19
CA ALA A 378 4.63 -19.54 -23.65
C ALA A 378 5.83 -18.70 -24.15
N ASP A 379 6.32 -19.02 -25.33
CA ASP A 379 7.35 -18.21 -25.97
C ASP A 379 6.93 -16.75 -26.04
N LEU A 380 7.89 -15.83 -25.74
CA LEU A 380 7.69 -14.39 -25.70
C LEU A 380 6.91 -13.81 -24.51
N SER A 381 6.70 -14.57 -23.44
CA SER A 381 6.15 -14.01 -22.19
C SER A 381 7.19 -13.17 -21.45
N TYR A 382 6.71 -12.30 -20.56
CA TYR A 382 7.56 -11.55 -19.66
C TYR A 382 7.40 -12.05 -18.23
N LEU A 383 8.53 -12.26 -17.54
CA LEU A 383 8.55 -12.32 -16.09
C LEU A 383 8.64 -10.90 -15.58
N THR A 384 7.67 -10.47 -14.78
CA THR A 384 7.64 -9.10 -14.24
C THR A 384 7.41 -9.14 -12.73
N PHE A 385 7.74 -8.05 -12.07
CA PHE A 385 7.41 -7.88 -10.67
C PHE A 385 5.90 -8.04 -10.45
N TRP A 386 5.55 -8.67 -9.34
CA TRP A 386 4.16 -8.72 -8.90
C TRP A 386 3.73 -7.33 -8.43
N HIS A 387 2.53 -6.95 -8.81
CA HIS A 387 1.96 -5.67 -8.48
C HIS A 387 0.51 -5.86 -8.06
N PRO A 388 0.05 -5.25 -6.97
CA PRO A 388 -1.31 -5.42 -6.51
C PRO A 388 -2.41 -4.84 -7.42
N GLY A 389 -2.15 -4.36 -8.59
CA GLY A 389 -3.17 -3.89 -9.55
C GLY A 389 -3.27 -2.36 -9.64
N ALA A 390 -4.31 -1.86 -10.28
CA ALA A 390 -4.55 -0.42 -10.43
C ALA A 390 -5.08 0.17 -9.13
N ILE A 391 -4.54 1.33 -8.74
CA ILE A 391 -4.94 2.03 -7.52
C ILE A 391 -6.13 2.94 -7.86
N GLN A 392 -7.21 2.77 -7.12
CA GLN A 392 -8.24 3.80 -7.00
C GLN A 392 -8.16 4.39 -5.59
N ALA A 393 -7.49 5.52 -5.45
CA ALA A 393 -7.53 6.28 -4.22
C ALA A 393 -8.96 6.80 -4.00
N THR A 394 -9.60 6.36 -2.94
CA THR A 394 -10.83 7.00 -2.45
C THR A 394 -10.48 8.41 -2.01
N ALA A 395 -11.30 9.38 -2.37
CA ALA A 395 -11.20 10.72 -1.81
C ALA A 395 -11.33 10.61 -0.28
N ARG A 396 -10.39 11.20 0.44
CA ARG A 396 -10.36 11.20 1.90
C ARG A 396 -10.30 12.63 2.38
N ASP A 397 -11.01 12.89 3.45
CA ASP A 397 -10.99 14.20 4.08
C ASP A 397 -9.75 14.33 4.95
N ASN A 398 -9.03 15.43 4.80
CA ASN A 398 -7.91 15.76 5.66
C ASN A 398 -8.42 16.37 6.98
N ILE A 399 -7.77 16.05 8.08
CA ILE A 399 -7.96 16.76 9.34
C ILE A 399 -7.13 18.02 9.30
N TYR A 400 -7.79 19.17 9.23
CA TYR A 400 -7.14 20.48 9.28
C TYR A 400 -7.15 21.04 10.70
N THR A 401 -6.17 21.85 10.99
CA THR A 401 -5.90 22.35 12.34
C THR A 401 -6.35 23.79 12.58
N ASP A 402 -6.31 24.61 11.55
CA ASP A 402 -6.50 26.06 11.64
C ASP A 402 -7.93 26.49 11.99
N LEU A 403 -8.94 25.71 11.59
CA LEU A 403 -10.35 26.06 11.83
C LEU A 403 -11.01 25.30 12.98
N TYR A 404 -10.51 24.11 13.34
CA TYR A 404 -11.27 23.14 14.14
C TYR A 404 -10.42 22.47 15.24
N GLY A 405 -9.32 23.09 15.65
CA GLY A 405 -8.47 22.55 16.71
C GLY A 405 -8.79 23.16 18.07
N GLY A 406 -8.61 22.40 19.13
CA GLY A 406 -8.71 22.85 20.50
C GLY A 406 -7.61 22.28 21.37
N PHE A 407 -6.95 23.10 22.16
CA PHE A 407 -5.96 22.68 23.12
C PHE A 407 -6.39 23.04 24.54
N LYS A 408 -6.37 22.09 25.47
CA LYS A 408 -6.71 22.29 26.86
C LYS A 408 -5.65 21.64 27.75
N PHE A 409 -5.15 22.35 28.74
CA PHE A 409 -4.25 21.81 29.75
C PHE A 409 -4.97 20.92 30.78
N LYS A 410 -6.27 21.13 30.98
CA LYS A 410 -7.11 20.37 31.91
C LYS A 410 -8.45 20.09 31.27
N PRO A 411 -9.16 19.02 31.70
CA PRO A 411 -10.50 18.71 31.20
C PRO A 411 -11.50 19.86 31.36
N THR A 412 -11.26 20.75 32.33
CA THR A 412 -12.08 21.94 32.60
C THR A 412 -11.36 23.23 32.18
N GLY A 413 -10.20 23.14 31.50
CA GLY A 413 -9.39 24.31 31.09
C GLY A 413 -10.03 25.07 29.94
N PHE A 414 -9.72 26.36 29.84
CA PHE A 414 -10.09 27.17 28.70
C PHE A 414 -9.31 26.73 27.46
N PRO A 415 -9.89 26.83 26.27
CA PRO A 415 -9.16 26.60 25.03
C PRO A 415 -8.03 27.64 24.92
N VAL A 416 -6.85 27.19 24.53
CA VAL A 416 -5.67 28.00 24.34
C VAL A 416 -5.35 28.03 22.85
N CYS A 417 -4.91 29.17 22.33
CA CYS A 417 -4.44 29.24 20.96
C CYS A 417 -3.09 28.56 20.82
N ALA A 418 -3.06 27.42 20.17
CA ALA A 418 -1.84 26.68 19.86
C ALA A 418 -1.47 26.91 18.39
N THR A 419 -0.23 27.28 18.16
CA THR A 419 0.31 27.53 16.80
C THR A 419 1.09 26.36 16.25
N ASN A 420 1.55 25.45 17.11
CA ASN A 420 2.21 24.21 16.71
C ASN A 420 2.07 23.15 17.81
N ILE A 421 1.82 21.92 17.39
CA ILE A 421 1.80 20.75 18.28
C ILE A 421 2.66 19.67 17.65
N SER A 422 3.62 19.15 18.42
CA SER A 422 4.46 18.03 18.00
C SER A 422 4.48 16.95 19.08
N LEU A 423 4.10 15.73 18.70
CA LEU A 423 4.18 14.54 19.55
C LEU A 423 5.21 13.60 18.94
N ASN A 424 6.24 13.27 19.71
CA ASN A 424 7.25 12.30 19.30
C ASN A 424 7.22 11.09 20.22
N CYS A 425 7.07 9.90 19.64
CA CYS A 425 7.06 8.61 20.33
C CYS A 425 8.26 7.80 19.86
N VAL A 426 9.18 7.49 20.76
CA VAL A 426 10.37 6.69 20.49
C VAL A 426 10.26 5.37 21.23
N ASN A 427 10.22 4.26 20.49
CA ASN A 427 10.31 2.93 21.05
C ASN A 427 11.78 2.51 21.13
N ASP A 428 12.26 2.21 22.34
CA ASP A 428 13.60 1.72 22.57
C ASP A 428 13.67 0.22 22.22
N HIS A 429 13.90 -0.08 20.95
CA HIS A 429 14.04 -1.44 20.43
C HIS A 429 15.51 -1.82 20.33
N PHE A 430 15.87 -2.98 20.87
CA PHE A 430 17.17 -3.61 20.63
C PHE A 430 17.05 -4.56 19.46
N ASP A 431 17.66 -4.20 18.33
CA ASP A 431 17.67 -5.04 17.14
C ASP A 431 18.59 -6.26 17.34
N ILE A 432 18.11 -7.44 16.95
CA ILE A 432 18.88 -8.66 17.00
C ILE A 432 19.55 -8.84 15.63
N ASP A 433 20.72 -8.24 15.46
CA ASP A 433 21.46 -8.23 14.19
C ASP A 433 22.66 -9.18 14.19
N ASN A 434 22.95 -9.85 15.31
CA ASN A 434 24.23 -10.54 15.52
C ASN A 434 24.18 -12.07 15.41
N CYS A 435 23.11 -12.65 14.88
CA CYS A 435 23.02 -14.09 14.70
C CYS A 435 23.94 -14.58 13.59
N PHE A 436 24.72 -15.62 13.85
CA PHE A 436 25.56 -16.27 12.84
C PHE A 436 24.68 -16.91 11.75
N GLY A 437 25.04 -16.70 10.48
CA GLY A 437 24.32 -17.27 9.34
C GLY A 437 23.12 -16.45 8.86
N SER A 438 22.69 -15.44 9.58
CA SER A 438 21.66 -14.52 9.14
C SER A 438 22.23 -13.41 8.24
N GLN A 439 21.52 -13.07 7.20
CA GLN A 439 21.89 -11.98 6.28
C GLN A 439 21.20 -10.63 6.62
N GLY A 440 20.22 -10.62 7.50
CA GLY A 440 19.41 -9.44 7.86
C GLY A 440 19.11 -9.34 9.35
N ASN A 441 18.13 -8.52 9.69
CA ASN A 441 17.63 -8.34 11.04
C ASN A 441 16.75 -9.54 11.45
N GLU A 442 17.19 -10.31 12.47
CA GLU A 442 16.49 -11.49 12.98
C GLU A 442 15.31 -11.15 13.87
N GLY A 443 15.29 -9.95 14.43
CA GLY A 443 14.25 -9.54 15.36
C GLY A 443 14.61 -8.30 16.12
N PHE A 444 13.75 -7.98 17.05
CA PHE A 444 14.04 -6.99 18.07
C PHE A 444 13.55 -7.47 19.44
N ILE A 445 14.20 -6.98 20.48
CA ILE A 445 13.69 -7.06 21.83
C ILE A 445 13.08 -5.69 22.11
N ALA A 446 11.77 -5.63 22.28
CA ALA A 446 11.13 -4.40 22.74
C ALA A 446 11.64 -4.10 24.14
N ALA A 447 12.36 -3.00 24.29
CA ALA A 447 12.62 -2.48 25.62
C ALA A 447 11.29 -2.07 26.24
N ASN A 448 11.12 -2.31 27.54
CA ASN A 448 9.92 -1.89 28.27
C ASN A 448 9.86 -0.35 28.43
N LYS A 449 10.53 0.39 27.54
CA LYS A 449 10.61 1.83 27.57
C LYS A 449 10.17 2.41 26.23
N MET A 450 9.07 3.12 26.28
CA MET A 450 8.66 4.03 25.23
C MET A 450 8.75 5.45 25.80
N THR A 451 9.45 6.32 25.14
CA THR A 451 9.53 7.73 25.51
C THR A 451 8.60 8.53 24.61
N MET A 452 7.68 9.26 25.22
CA MET A 452 6.76 10.15 24.53
C MET A 452 7.04 11.58 24.96
N THR A 453 7.36 12.45 24.01
CA THR A 453 7.56 13.88 24.24
C THR A 453 6.49 14.65 23.50
N LEU A 454 5.89 15.61 24.21
CA LEU A 454 4.91 16.52 23.65
C LEU A 454 5.50 17.93 23.69
N GLU A 455 5.40 18.62 22.57
CA GLU A 455 5.78 20.01 22.42
C GLU A 455 4.60 20.80 21.89
N CYS A 456 4.31 21.94 22.52
CA CYS A 456 3.23 22.82 22.11
C CYS A 456 3.70 24.27 22.16
N THR A 457 3.56 24.98 21.05
CA THR A 457 3.79 26.43 20.98
C THR A 457 2.45 27.14 21.11
N LEU A 458 2.36 28.05 22.08
CA LEU A 458 1.15 28.76 22.43
C LEU A 458 1.40 30.27 22.36
N ASP A 459 0.40 31.02 21.93
CA ASP A 459 0.40 32.47 22.03
C ASP A 459 0.08 32.89 23.46
N LEU A 460 0.83 33.86 23.98
CA LEU A 460 0.65 34.39 25.32
C LEU A 460 -0.61 35.27 25.34
N ALA A 461 -1.65 34.78 25.98
CA ALA A 461 -2.82 35.54 26.34
C ALA A 461 -2.90 35.74 27.86
N GLY A 462 -3.62 36.73 28.31
CA GLY A 462 -3.73 37.01 29.75
C GLY A 462 -4.25 35.84 30.58
N ASP A 463 -5.10 35.03 29.98
CA ASP A 463 -5.72 33.85 30.62
C ASP A 463 -4.72 32.67 30.80
N ASN A 464 -3.60 32.67 30.06
CA ASN A 464 -2.59 31.59 30.11
C ASN A 464 -1.48 31.84 31.14
N LEU A 465 -1.46 33.00 31.75
CA LEU A 465 -0.44 33.34 32.76
C LEU A 465 -0.47 32.37 33.95
N GLY A 466 -1.64 31.87 34.32
CA GLY A 466 -1.80 30.90 35.38
C GLY A 466 -1.07 29.57 35.08
N ASP A 467 -1.08 29.13 33.83
CA ASP A 467 -0.42 27.88 33.40
C ASP A 467 1.11 28.04 33.43
N LEU A 468 1.62 29.21 33.03
CA LEU A 468 3.04 29.52 33.15
C LEU A 468 3.51 29.50 34.62
N VAL A 469 2.72 30.08 35.53
CA VAL A 469 3.00 30.04 36.97
C VAL A 469 2.94 28.59 37.50
N GLN A 470 2.01 27.78 37.02
CA GLN A 470 1.93 26.37 37.41
C GLN A 470 3.12 25.57 36.91
N ALA A 471 3.57 25.77 35.67
CA ALA A 471 4.80 25.15 35.16
C ALA A 471 6.01 25.45 36.03
N ARG A 472 6.15 26.69 36.47
CA ARG A 472 7.23 27.15 37.42
C ARG A 472 7.17 26.49 38.78
N LYS A 473 6.00 26.00 39.20
CA LYS A 473 5.80 25.32 40.49
C LYS A 473 5.98 23.81 40.41
N PHE A 474 6.53 23.28 39.33
CA PHE A 474 6.71 21.85 39.08
C PHE A 474 5.37 21.04 39.06
N GLY A 475 4.29 21.71 38.70
CA GLY A 475 3.01 21.07 38.49
C GLY A 475 3.00 20.31 37.15
N GLY A 476 2.59 19.05 37.16
CA GLY A 476 2.27 18.35 35.89
C GLY A 476 0.94 18.84 35.36
N PHE A 477 0.80 18.83 34.05
CA PHE A 477 -0.45 19.11 33.34
C PHE A 477 -1.10 17.81 32.89
N SER A 478 -2.41 17.84 32.61
CA SER A 478 -3.14 16.78 31.93
C SER A 478 -3.70 17.34 30.62
N PRO A 479 -2.91 17.36 29.55
CA PRO A 479 -3.32 17.97 28.30
C PRO A 479 -4.41 17.12 27.63
N GLU A 480 -5.36 17.82 27.03
CA GLU A 480 -6.34 17.27 26.10
C GLU A 480 -6.30 18.11 24.83
N ILE A 481 -5.98 17.47 23.72
CA ILE A 481 -5.81 18.12 22.42
C ILE A 481 -6.82 17.48 21.47
N LEU A 482 -7.72 18.30 20.95
CA LEU A 482 -8.68 17.90 19.92
C LEU A 482 -8.28 18.58 18.61
N ILE A 483 -8.12 17.78 17.56
CA ILE A 483 -7.79 18.24 16.22
C ILE A 483 -8.88 17.72 15.30
N GLY A 484 -9.57 18.61 14.59
CA GLY A 484 -10.66 18.25 13.67
C GLY A 484 -12.00 18.87 14.04
N ASP A 485 -13.01 18.67 13.21
CA ASP A 485 -14.27 19.43 13.19
C ASP A 485 -15.50 18.64 13.65
N GLY A 486 -15.36 17.43 14.11
CA GLY A 486 -16.53 16.69 14.55
C GLY A 486 -16.37 15.17 14.58
N VAL A 487 -17.48 14.51 14.81
CA VAL A 487 -17.55 13.05 14.91
C VAL A 487 -17.13 12.42 13.58
N GLY A 488 -16.16 11.51 13.65
CA GLY A 488 -15.60 10.83 12.49
C GLY A 488 -14.52 11.59 11.74
N ARG A 489 -14.15 12.79 12.22
CA ARG A 489 -13.12 13.63 11.60
C ARG A 489 -12.23 14.30 12.63
N SER A 490 -12.06 13.69 13.79
CA SER A 490 -11.28 14.29 14.86
C SER A 490 -10.25 13.31 15.42
N LEU A 491 -9.09 13.85 15.75
CA LEU A 491 -8.05 13.19 16.51
C LEU A 491 -8.01 13.79 17.92
N LEU A 492 -8.18 12.97 18.92
CA LEU A 492 -8.14 13.33 20.32
C LEU A 492 -6.89 12.73 20.97
N LEU A 493 -6.04 13.58 21.54
CA LEU A 493 -4.89 13.17 22.34
C LEU A 493 -5.16 13.52 23.80
N ARG A 494 -5.06 12.53 24.69
CA ARG A 494 -5.20 12.72 26.14
C ARG A 494 -4.00 12.13 26.86
N ALA A 495 -3.37 12.91 27.71
CA ALA A 495 -2.33 12.41 28.58
C ALA A 495 -2.67 12.68 30.04
N PRO A 496 -2.54 11.69 30.93
CA PRO A 496 -2.88 11.86 32.35
C PRO A 496 -1.88 12.77 33.05
N LYS A 497 -0.62 12.79 32.59
CA LYS A 497 0.43 13.61 33.19
C LYS A 497 1.49 14.01 32.16
N TRP A 498 1.67 15.30 31.99
CA TRP A 498 2.71 15.92 31.20
C TRP A 498 3.60 16.80 32.07
N VAL A 499 4.87 16.48 32.15
CA VAL A 499 5.85 17.25 32.90
C VAL A 499 6.69 18.04 31.94
N THR A 500 6.57 19.35 31.99
CA THR A 500 7.22 20.26 31.05
C THR A 500 8.41 21.01 31.70
N ASN A 501 9.33 21.43 30.85
CA ASN A 501 10.28 22.46 31.22
C ASN A 501 9.55 23.81 31.42
N VAL A 502 10.12 24.68 32.23
CA VAL A 502 9.64 26.07 32.32
C VAL A 502 9.98 26.78 31.02
N PRO A 503 8.99 27.22 30.23
CA PRO A 503 9.27 27.87 28.96
C PRO A 503 9.94 29.21 29.16
N ALA A 504 10.89 29.53 28.30
CA ALA A 504 11.38 30.88 28.14
C ALA A 504 10.31 31.70 27.40
N VAL A 505 10.01 32.87 27.93
CA VAL A 505 9.14 33.85 27.27
C VAL A 505 10.03 34.83 26.53
N GLU A 506 10.02 34.81 25.24
CA GLU A 506 10.73 35.79 24.41
C GLU A 506 9.71 36.87 24.00
N LEU A 507 10.11 38.14 24.22
CA LEU A 507 9.30 39.28 23.81
C LEU A 507 9.82 39.76 22.45
N PRO A 508 9.08 39.49 21.36
CA PRO A 508 9.49 39.95 20.04
C PRO A 508 9.32 41.48 19.94
N GLU A 509 10.12 42.11 19.08
CA GLU A 509 10.01 43.56 18.83
C GLU A 509 8.67 43.90 18.14
N SER A 510 8.06 42.94 17.45
CA SER A 510 6.76 43.08 16.81
C SER A 510 6.05 41.73 16.74
N GLY A 511 4.73 41.71 16.81
CA GLY A 511 3.90 40.52 16.76
C GLY A 511 3.42 40.02 18.11
N THR A 512 2.85 38.79 18.13
CA THR A 512 2.38 38.15 19.36
C THR A 512 3.52 37.47 20.09
N THR A 513 3.50 37.55 21.41
CA THR A 513 4.45 36.82 22.27
C THR A 513 4.02 35.37 22.31
N SER A 514 4.91 34.46 21.92
CA SER A 514 4.67 33.01 22.00
C SER A 514 5.66 32.36 22.97
N TYR A 515 5.31 31.19 23.45
CA TYR A 515 6.16 30.36 24.28
C TYR A 515 5.92 28.90 24.02
N THR A 516 6.98 28.09 24.12
CA THR A 516 6.93 26.66 23.81
C THR A 516 7.07 25.83 25.07
N TYR A 517 6.08 25.02 25.37
CA TYR A 517 6.18 23.94 26.33
C TYR A 517 6.74 22.70 25.65
N SER A 518 7.79 22.14 26.21
CA SER A 518 8.32 20.83 25.78
C SER A 518 8.49 19.96 27.02
N GLY A 519 8.06 18.71 26.94
CA GLY A 519 8.12 17.82 28.10
C GLY A 519 7.77 16.39 27.79
N VAL A 520 7.88 15.54 28.81
CA VAL A 520 7.66 14.10 28.73
C VAL A 520 6.29 13.74 29.28
N LEU A 521 5.62 12.82 28.59
CA LEU A 521 4.36 12.23 29.03
C LEU A 521 4.64 11.05 29.98
N TYR A 522 3.88 10.99 31.08
CA TYR A 522 4.01 9.97 32.10
C TYR A 522 2.68 9.23 32.32
N GLN A 523 2.79 8.00 32.76
CA GLN A 523 1.65 7.19 33.17
C GLN A 523 0.92 7.82 34.35
N SER A 524 -0.38 7.58 34.46
CA SER A 524 -1.20 8.02 35.61
C SER A 524 -0.70 7.44 36.91
N VAL A 525 -0.41 6.14 36.92
CA VAL A 525 0.23 5.40 38.01
C VAL A 525 1.24 4.40 37.43
N PRO A 526 2.26 4.00 38.20
CA PRO A 526 3.23 3.01 37.74
C PRO A 526 2.55 1.73 37.24
N GLY A 527 2.83 1.33 36.00
CA GLY A 527 2.29 0.12 35.38
C GLY A 527 0.95 0.29 34.65
N ALA A 528 0.34 1.47 34.65
CA ALA A 528 -0.93 1.73 33.95
C ALA A 528 -0.83 1.65 32.42
N ARG A 529 0.38 1.83 31.85
CA ARG A 529 0.64 1.86 30.40
C ARG A 529 -0.24 2.86 29.64
N ASP A 530 -0.55 3.98 30.27
CA ASP A 530 -1.45 5.03 29.79
C ASP A 530 -0.78 6.43 29.67
N PRO A 531 0.49 6.57 29.23
CA PRO A 531 1.11 7.89 29.14
C PRO A 531 0.40 8.77 28.11
N LEU A 532 -0.24 8.16 27.13
CA LEU A 532 -1.04 8.79 26.09
C LEU A 532 -2.17 7.87 25.67
N LEU A 533 -3.36 8.44 25.50
CA LEU A 533 -4.46 7.86 24.73
C LEU A 533 -4.61 8.69 23.46
N MET A 534 -4.44 8.04 22.31
CA MET A 534 -4.70 8.61 20.99
C MET A 534 -5.99 8.00 20.47
N SER A 535 -6.99 8.82 20.22
CA SER A 535 -8.31 8.39 19.77
C SER A 535 -8.70 9.09 18.48
N PHE A 536 -9.07 8.34 17.47
CA PHE A 536 -9.76 8.85 16.29
C PHE A 536 -11.27 8.76 16.56
N VAL A 537 -11.96 9.90 16.56
CA VAL A 537 -13.34 10.05 17.09
C VAL A 537 -14.28 10.61 16.04
#